data_fd2732e980f1b4c1087886959ea6d218
#
_entry.id   fd2732e980f1b4c1087886959ea6d218
#
_cell.length_a   1.000
_cell.length_b   1.000
_cell.length_c   1.000
_cell.angle_alpha   90.00
_cell.angle_beta   90.00
_cell.angle_gamma   90.00
#
_symmetry.space_group_name_H-M   'P 1'
#
loop_
_entity.id
_entity.type
_entity.pdbx_description
1 polymer ?
#
loop_
_entity_poly.entity_id
_entity_poly.type
_entity_poly.pdbx_seq_one_letter_code
_entity_poly.pdbx_strand_id
1 'polypeptide(L)'
;MTNETMRIGDLPAVLYGGQAERVWLYVHGRYGCKEEGEPFARIVCPEGWQVLAIDLPEHGARRGGPAGFDPWHAVPELRSVLDWARRRWPCAALRATSLGAWFSMLAFAGQPLIKALFVSPVLDMERLICDMMRWAGVGEQRLRREGEIATDFGETLSWRYLAYAREHPVAQWDVPTEILYAGGDNLTGRETVDVFARRFG
;
A
#
# COMPACT_ATOMS: atom_id res chain seq x y z
N MET A 1 -6.26 -24.08 7.74
CA MET A 1 -6.67 -23.02 6.79
C MET A 1 -6.16 -23.42 5.41
N THR A 2 -7.02 -23.43 4.40
CA THR A 2 -6.63 -23.70 3.01
C THR A 2 -5.92 -22.46 2.43
N ASN A 3 -4.98 -22.68 1.53
CA ASN A 3 -4.38 -21.62 0.71
C ASN A 3 -4.25 -22.13 -0.73
N GLU A 4 -4.36 -21.20 -1.67
CA GLU A 4 -4.21 -21.45 -3.09
C GLU A 4 -3.28 -20.39 -3.68
N THR A 5 -2.16 -20.85 -4.24
CA THR A 5 -1.27 -19.97 -5.01
C THR A 5 -1.87 -19.79 -6.40
N MET A 6 -1.99 -18.54 -6.84
CA MET A 6 -2.65 -18.21 -8.09
C MET A 6 -2.02 -16.98 -8.75
N ARG A 7 -2.56 -16.58 -9.89
CA ARG A 7 -2.18 -15.34 -10.59
C ARG A 7 -3.43 -14.53 -10.94
N ILE A 8 -3.31 -13.22 -10.85
CA ILE A 8 -4.31 -12.28 -11.35
C ILE A 8 -3.68 -11.57 -12.57
N GLY A 9 -4.00 -12.05 -13.76
CA GLY A 9 -3.17 -11.74 -14.93
C GLY A 9 -1.74 -12.22 -14.69
N ASP A 10 -0.78 -11.29 -14.70
CA ASP A 10 0.63 -11.60 -14.43
C ASP A 10 1.04 -11.39 -12.96
N LEU A 11 0.12 -10.99 -12.09
CA LEU A 11 0.42 -10.72 -10.69
C LEU A 11 0.39 -12.01 -9.86
N PRO A 12 1.49 -12.40 -9.18
CA PRO A 12 1.47 -13.49 -8.24
C PRO A 12 0.59 -13.16 -7.03
N ALA A 13 -0.27 -14.09 -6.66
CA ALA A 13 -1.21 -13.94 -5.56
C ALA A 13 -1.33 -15.23 -4.74
N VAL A 14 -1.81 -15.10 -3.52
CA VAL A 14 -2.26 -16.21 -2.66
C VAL A 14 -3.65 -15.88 -2.14
N LEU A 15 -4.57 -16.83 -2.28
CA LEU A 15 -5.88 -16.78 -1.68
C LEU A 15 -5.92 -17.71 -0.47
N TYR A 16 -6.20 -17.15 0.70
CA TYR A 16 -6.35 -17.88 1.96
C TYR A 16 -7.82 -18.02 2.34
N GLY A 17 -8.16 -19.14 2.97
CA GLY A 17 -9.49 -19.44 3.50
C GLY A 17 -10.35 -20.26 2.54
N GLY A 18 -11.37 -20.92 3.09
CA GLY A 18 -12.41 -21.60 2.33
C GLY A 18 -13.32 -20.61 1.61
N GLN A 19 -14.24 -21.12 0.78
CA GLN A 19 -15.19 -20.28 0.04
C GLN A 19 -15.97 -19.34 0.97
N ALA A 20 -16.01 -18.05 0.63
CA ALA A 20 -16.73 -17.01 1.37
C ALA A 20 -17.24 -15.93 0.40
N GLU A 21 -18.21 -15.13 0.86
CA GLU A 21 -18.74 -13.99 0.10
C GLU A 21 -17.99 -12.68 0.36
N ARG A 22 -16.99 -12.72 1.25
CA ARG A 22 -16.23 -11.55 1.72
C ARG A 22 -14.74 -11.78 1.55
N VAL A 23 -14.03 -10.78 1.05
CA VAL A 23 -12.58 -10.84 0.87
C VAL A 23 -11.89 -9.63 1.49
N TRP A 24 -10.76 -9.87 2.14
CA TRP A 24 -9.78 -8.85 2.43
C TRP A 24 -8.71 -8.83 1.33
N LEU A 25 -8.51 -7.67 0.72
CA LEU A 25 -7.33 -7.42 -0.09
C LEU A 25 -6.17 -7.11 0.86
N TYR A 26 -5.11 -7.91 0.79
CA TYR A 26 -3.92 -7.72 1.61
C TYR A 26 -2.81 -7.12 0.76
N VAL A 27 -2.38 -5.91 1.11
CA VAL A 27 -1.34 -5.15 0.41
C VAL A 27 -0.18 -4.92 1.38
N HIS A 28 0.95 -5.58 1.12
CA HIS A 28 2.14 -5.47 1.96
C HIS A 28 2.86 -4.12 1.79
N GLY A 29 3.80 -3.82 2.68
CA GLY A 29 4.68 -2.67 2.59
C GLY A 29 5.99 -2.98 1.85
N ARG A 30 6.94 -2.03 1.92
CA ARG A 30 8.29 -2.24 1.41
C ARG A 30 8.95 -3.44 2.11
N TYR A 31 9.71 -4.22 1.35
CA TYR A 31 10.37 -5.48 1.76
C TYR A 31 9.43 -6.63 2.09
N GLY A 32 8.10 -6.44 2.01
CA GLY A 32 7.11 -7.47 2.26
C GLY A 32 6.88 -8.43 1.09
N CYS A 33 5.91 -9.31 1.26
CA CYS A 33 5.44 -10.23 0.22
C CYS A 33 4.02 -10.71 0.53
N LYS A 34 3.39 -11.40 -0.42
CA LYS A 34 2.02 -11.92 -0.27
C LYS A 34 1.86 -12.94 0.85
N GLU A 35 2.94 -13.66 1.19
CA GLU A 35 2.91 -14.64 2.28
C GLU A 35 2.70 -14.00 3.66
N GLU A 36 3.01 -12.72 3.84
CA GLU A 36 2.73 -11.98 5.08
C GLU A 36 1.21 -11.82 5.35
N GLY A 37 0.37 -12.13 4.39
CA GLY A 37 -1.06 -12.19 4.57
C GLY A 37 -1.53 -13.37 5.43
N GLU A 38 -0.73 -14.43 5.59
CA GLU A 38 -1.13 -15.64 6.30
C GLU A 38 -1.48 -15.43 7.79
N PRO A 39 -0.69 -14.72 8.62
CA PRO A 39 -1.06 -14.45 10.00
C PRO A 39 -2.40 -13.71 10.13
N PHE A 40 -2.65 -12.74 9.26
CA PHE A 40 -3.92 -12.02 9.22
C PHE A 40 -5.06 -12.93 8.79
N ALA A 41 -4.84 -13.77 7.78
CA ALA A 41 -5.82 -14.74 7.32
C ALA A 41 -6.22 -15.73 8.42
N ARG A 42 -5.29 -16.15 9.28
CA ARG A 42 -5.60 -17.02 10.43
C ARG A 42 -6.60 -16.39 11.41
N ILE A 43 -6.65 -15.06 11.47
CA ILE A 43 -7.58 -14.31 12.33
C ILE A 43 -8.95 -14.18 11.64
N VAL A 44 -8.99 -13.78 10.37
CA VAL A 44 -10.24 -13.37 9.72
C VAL A 44 -10.95 -14.49 8.95
N CYS A 45 -10.25 -15.53 8.54
CA CYS A 45 -10.90 -16.64 7.82
C CYS A 45 -11.91 -17.43 8.68
N PRO A 46 -11.67 -17.67 9.99
CA PRO A 46 -12.69 -18.27 10.85
C PRO A 46 -13.97 -17.43 10.95
N GLU A 47 -13.88 -16.11 10.72
CA GLU A 47 -15.00 -15.18 10.73
C GLU A 47 -15.73 -15.06 9.38
N GLY A 48 -15.48 -16.00 8.46
CA GLY A 48 -16.15 -16.07 7.16
C GLY A 48 -15.60 -15.10 6.12
N TRP A 49 -14.31 -14.84 6.16
CA TRP A 49 -13.57 -14.06 5.16
C TRP A 49 -12.59 -14.95 4.37
N GLN A 50 -12.28 -14.52 3.17
CA GLN A 50 -11.05 -14.91 2.49
C GLN A 50 -10.03 -13.76 2.55
N VAL A 51 -8.75 -14.05 2.36
CA VAL A 51 -7.70 -13.04 2.21
C VAL A 51 -7.00 -13.26 0.88
N LEU A 52 -7.03 -12.26 0.03
CA LEU A 52 -6.31 -12.22 -1.23
C LEU A 52 -5.08 -11.33 -1.05
N ALA A 53 -3.92 -11.95 -1.03
CA ALA A 53 -2.63 -11.26 -0.91
C ALA A 53 -1.89 -11.31 -2.25
N ILE A 54 -1.26 -10.20 -2.63
CA ILE A 54 -0.49 -10.05 -3.88
C ILE A 54 0.95 -9.65 -3.60
N ASP A 55 1.86 -9.96 -4.52
CA ASP A 55 3.19 -9.36 -4.55
C ASP A 55 3.16 -8.03 -5.32
N LEU A 56 3.53 -6.94 -4.66
CA LEU A 56 3.76 -5.65 -5.31
C LEU A 56 5.02 -5.70 -6.21
N PRO A 57 5.19 -4.75 -7.15
CA PRO A 57 6.41 -4.67 -7.96
C PRO A 57 7.70 -4.79 -7.12
N GLU A 58 8.73 -5.46 -7.65
CA GLU A 58 10.03 -5.73 -7.01
C GLU A 58 10.00 -6.58 -5.72
N HIS A 59 8.84 -7.13 -5.34
CA HIS A 59 8.67 -7.89 -4.09
C HIS A 59 8.26 -9.33 -4.33
N GLY A 60 8.49 -10.17 -3.33
CA GLY A 60 8.10 -11.58 -3.36
C GLY A 60 8.61 -12.30 -4.60
N ALA A 61 7.72 -12.94 -5.36
CA ALA A 61 8.04 -13.64 -6.61
C ALA A 61 8.34 -12.71 -7.80
N ARG A 62 8.30 -11.37 -7.59
CA ARG A 62 8.57 -10.36 -8.61
C ARG A 62 9.92 -9.65 -8.44
N ARG A 63 10.76 -10.11 -7.51
CA ARG A 63 12.10 -9.56 -7.29
C ARG A 63 12.94 -9.64 -8.57
N GLY A 64 13.62 -8.53 -8.92
CA GLY A 64 14.42 -8.44 -10.13
C GLY A 64 13.62 -8.36 -11.43
N GLY A 65 12.30 -8.18 -11.34
CA GLY A 65 11.44 -7.93 -12.49
C GLY A 65 11.58 -6.51 -13.04
N PRO A 66 10.95 -6.22 -14.20
CA PRO A 66 11.10 -4.93 -14.88
C PRO A 66 10.32 -3.77 -14.25
N ALA A 67 9.31 -4.05 -13.43
CA ALA A 67 8.46 -3.04 -12.80
C ALA A 67 9.04 -2.61 -11.46
N GLY A 68 9.30 -1.33 -11.29
CA GLY A 68 9.79 -0.75 -10.05
C GLY A 68 8.73 -0.65 -8.95
N PHE A 69 9.18 -0.59 -7.69
CA PHE A 69 8.31 -0.36 -6.53
C PHE A 69 7.93 1.12 -6.44
N ASP A 70 7.07 1.53 -7.32
CA ASP A 70 6.64 2.91 -7.50
C ASP A 70 5.14 3.01 -7.80
N PRO A 71 4.53 4.19 -7.65
CA PRO A 71 3.09 4.35 -7.79
C PRO A 71 2.59 4.18 -9.25
N TRP A 72 3.41 4.49 -10.26
CA TRP A 72 2.99 4.36 -11.65
C TRP A 72 2.91 2.91 -12.13
N HIS A 73 3.51 1.95 -11.41
CA HIS A 73 3.29 0.51 -11.60
C HIS A 73 2.28 -0.05 -10.60
N ALA A 74 2.45 0.23 -9.31
CA ALA A 74 1.63 -0.39 -8.27
C ALA A 74 0.15 0.04 -8.32
N VAL A 75 -0.14 1.32 -8.60
CA VAL A 75 -1.52 1.85 -8.58
C VAL A 75 -2.41 1.23 -9.67
N PRO A 76 -1.99 1.16 -10.96
CA PRO A 76 -2.77 0.47 -12.00
C PRO A 76 -2.97 -1.02 -11.71
N GLU A 77 -1.95 -1.70 -11.17
CA GLU A 77 -2.06 -3.11 -10.83
C GLU A 77 -3.06 -3.34 -9.70
N LEU A 78 -3.03 -2.53 -8.65
CA LEU A 78 -4.00 -2.60 -7.55
C LEU A 78 -5.44 -2.38 -8.03
N ARG A 79 -5.66 -1.43 -8.97
CA ARG A 79 -6.97 -1.25 -9.61
C ARG A 79 -7.43 -2.53 -10.31
N SER A 80 -6.55 -3.14 -11.07
CA SER A 80 -6.86 -4.41 -11.76
C SER A 80 -7.18 -5.55 -10.79
N VAL A 81 -6.48 -5.60 -9.64
CA VAL A 81 -6.76 -6.56 -8.56
C VAL A 81 -8.14 -6.34 -7.96
N LEU A 82 -8.50 -5.09 -7.66
CA LEU A 82 -9.83 -4.78 -7.13
C LEU A 82 -10.94 -5.13 -8.14
N ASP A 83 -10.76 -4.80 -9.41
CA ASP A 83 -11.72 -5.14 -10.47
C ASP A 83 -11.88 -6.65 -10.63
N TRP A 84 -10.78 -7.41 -10.50
CA TRP A 84 -10.81 -8.87 -10.51
C TRP A 84 -11.51 -9.43 -9.26
N ALA A 85 -11.26 -8.87 -8.08
CA ALA A 85 -11.88 -9.28 -6.82
C ALA A 85 -13.40 -9.01 -6.82
N ARG A 86 -13.83 -7.86 -7.28
CA ARG A 86 -15.26 -7.47 -7.34
C ARG A 86 -16.14 -8.37 -8.22
N ARG A 87 -15.53 -9.07 -9.18
CA ARG A 87 -16.25 -10.08 -9.99
C ARG A 87 -16.47 -11.39 -9.24
N ARG A 88 -15.84 -11.59 -8.08
CA ARG A 88 -15.86 -12.84 -7.31
C ARG A 88 -16.49 -12.70 -5.94
N TRP A 89 -16.35 -11.54 -5.32
CA TRP A 89 -16.87 -11.28 -3.99
C TRP A 89 -17.76 -10.05 -3.98
N PRO A 90 -18.97 -10.17 -3.43
CA PRO A 90 -19.86 -9.02 -3.26
C PRO A 90 -19.33 -7.99 -2.26
N CYS A 91 -18.48 -8.40 -1.32
CA CYS A 91 -17.92 -7.55 -0.29
C CYS A 91 -16.39 -7.62 -0.27
N ALA A 92 -15.74 -6.46 -0.42
CA ALA A 92 -14.30 -6.33 -0.30
C ALA A 92 -13.91 -5.35 0.81
N ALA A 93 -12.89 -5.73 1.57
CA ALA A 93 -12.22 -4.89 2.57
C ALA A 93 -10.73 -4.80 2.25
N LEU A 94 -10.02 -3.86 2.84
CA LEU A 94 -8.60 -3.62 2.60
C LEU A 94 -7.79 -3.74 3.89
N ARG A 95 -6.70 -4.50 3.86
CA ARG A 95 -5.61 -4.38 4.83
C ARG A 95 -4.34 -3.98 4.11
N ALA A 96 -3.75 -2.86 4.49
CA ALA A 96 -2.56 -2.36 3.84
C ALA A 96 -1.51 -1.88 4.85
N THR A 97 -0.23 -2.05 4.52
CA THR A 97 0.90 -1.72 5.38
C THR A 97 1.78 -0.67 4.71
N SER A 98 2.21 0.35 5.47
CA SER A 98 3.23 1.33 5.06
C SER A 98 2.93 1.96 3.69
N LEU A 99 3.86 1.89 2.73
CA LEU A 99 3.68 2.36 1.34
C LEU A 99 2.52 1.67 0.62
N GLY A 100 2.23 0.40 0.95
CA GLY A 100 1.06 -0.28 0.42
C GLY A 100 -0.25 0.43 0.74
N ALA A 101 -0.35 1.12 1.90
CA ALA A 101 -1.52 1.93 2.23
C ALA A 101 -1.63 3.15 1.31
N TRP A 102 -0.53 3.86 1.05
CA TRP A 102 -0.54 5.01 0.14
C TRP A 102 -0.91 4.60 -1.30
N PHE A 103 -0.31 3.55 -1.84
CA PHE A 103 -0.69 3.03 -3.15
C PHE A 103 -2.17 2.63 -3.21
N SER A 104 -2.66 1.99 -2.14
CA SER A 104 -4.06 1.57 -2.05
C SER A 104 -5.01 2.77 -2.00
N MET A 105 -4.69 3.83 -1.28
CA MET A 105 -5.50 5.06 -1.26
C MET A 105 -5.60 5.70 -2.65
N LEU A 106 -4.50 5.75 -3.40
CA LEU A 106 -4.50 6.26 -4.78
C LEU A 106 -5.25 5.34 -5.76
N ALA A 107 -5.17 4.03 -5.54
CA ALA A 107 -5.82 3.05 -6.42
C ALA A 107 -7.33 2.97 -6.17
N PHE A 108 -7.75 3.06 -4.91
CA PHE A 108 -9.11 2.73 -4.47
C PHE A 108 -9.95 3.93 -4.05
N ALA A 109 -9.46 5.16 -4.24
CA ALA A 109 -10.27 6.38 -4.03
C ALA A 109 -11.62 6.28 -4.75
N GLY A 110 -12.71 6.52 -4.03
CA GLY A 110 -14.07 6.43 -4.57
C GLY A 110 -14.55 5.03 -4.93
N GLN A 111 -13.80 3.98 -4.58
CA GLN A 111 -14.20 2.59 -4.81
C GLN A 111 -14.95 2.00 -3.60
N PRO A 112 -15.95 1.14 -3.81
CA PRO A 112 -16.76 0.60 -2.73
C PRO A 112 -16.00 -0.50 -1.97
N LEU A 113 -15.20 -0.09 -0.98
CA LEU A 113 -14.67 -0.96 0.05
C LEU A 113 -15.49 -0.78 1.32
N ILE A 114 -15.81 -1.87 2.02
CA ILE A 114 -16.65 -1.78 3.20
C ILE A 114 -15.90 -1.29 4.43
N LYS A 115 -14.59 -1.52 4.50
CA LYS A 115 -13.69 -1.04 5.55
C LYS A 115 -12.22 -1.19 5.15
N ALA A 116 -11.34 -0.47 5.84
CA ALA A 116 -9.90 -0.60 5.72
C ALA A 116 -9.24 -0.74 7.10
N LEU A 117 -8.14 -1.48 7.13
CA LEU A 117 -7.20 -1.57 8.25
C LEU A 117 -5.82 -1.20 7.75
N PHE A 118 -5.30 -0.07 8.19
CA PHE A 118 -3.95 0.37 7.89
C PHE A 118 -2.99 0.06 9.04
N VAL A 119 -1.81 -0.43 8.71
CA VAL A 119 -0.77 -0.75 9.69
C VAL A 119 0.47 0.09 9.39
N SER A 120 0.85 0.97 10.31
CA SER A 120 1.96 1.95 10.14
C SER A 120 1.95 2.59 8.74
N PRO A 121 0.84 3.21 8.30
CA PRO A 121 0.66 3.63 6.92
C PRO A 121 1.50 4.86 6.58
N VAL A 122 1.97 4.96 5.33
CA VAL A 122 2.34 6.24 4.75
C VAL A 122 1.06 6.94 4.30
N LEU A 123 0.70 8.04 4.97
CA LEU A 123 -0.53 8.81 4.74
C LEU A 123 -0.29 10.08 3.92
N ASP A 124 0.95 10.59 3.93
CA ASP A 124 1.39 11.78 3.21
C ASP A 124 2.78 11.53 2.63
N MET A 125 2.82 11.13 1.37
CA MET A 125 4.07 10.78 0.70
C MET A 125 4.93 12.00 0.35
N GLU A 126 4.32 13.14 0.02
CA GLU A 126 5.07 14.37 -0.21
C GLU A 126 5.81 14.78 1.05
N ARG A 127 5.11 14.81 2.20
CA ARG A 127 5.72 15.12 3.50
C ARG A 127 6.86 14.17 3.80
N LEU A 128 6.67 12.85 3.64
CA LEU A 128 7.71 11.86 3.89
C LEU A 128 8.96 12.11 3.04
N ILE A 129 8.79 12.36 1.73
CA ILE A 129 9.94 12.66 0.86
C ILE A 129 10.62 13.95 1.30
N CYS A 130 9.87 15.01 1.64
CA CYS A 130 10.43 16.25 2.13
C CYS A 130 11.19 16.08 3.46
N ASP A 131 10.71 15.20 4.35
CA ASP A 131 11.40 14.84 5.59
C ASP A 131 12.71 14.10 5.30
N MET A 132 12.70 13.12 4.40
CA MET A 132 13.88 12.40 3.93
C MET A 132 14.90 13.34 3.27
N MET A 133 14.45 14.30 2.49
CA MET A 133 15.32 15.34 1.90
C MET A 133 16.00 16.19 3.00
N ARG A 134 15.27 16.56 4.04
CA ARG A 134 15.84 17.29 5.19
C ARG A 134 16.89 16.45 5.93
N TRP A 135 16.62 15.18 6.18
CA TRP A 135 17.57 14.26 6.83
C TRP A 135 18.85 14.08 6.01
N ALA A 136 18.72 14.02 4.68
CA ALA A 136 19.86 13.90 3.77
C ALA A 136 20.58 15.24 3.47
N GLY A 137 20.06 16.39 3.93
CA GLY A 137 20.60 17.70 3.56
C GLY A 137 20.46 18.03 2.07
N VAL A 138 19.41 17.47 1.41
CA VAL A 138 19.16 17.63 -0.02
C VAL A 138 18.08 18.68 -0.26
N GLY A 139 18.44 19.75 -0.97
CA GLY A 139 17.48 20.77 -1.41
C GLY A 139 16.75 20.35 -2.70
N GLU A 140 15.53 20.88 -2.89
CA GLU A 140 14.68 20.55 -4.03
C GLU A 140 15.31 20.84 -5.40
N GLN A 141 16.01 21.97 -5.53
CA GLN A 141 16.71 22.31 -6.77
C GLN A 141 17.79 21.28 -7.14
N ARG A 142 18.50 20.76 -6.13
CA ARG A 142 19.48 19.71 -6.32
C ARG A 142 18.83 18.42 -6.76
N LEU A 143 17.77 17.97 -6.08
CA LEU A 143 17.03 16.77 -6.42
C LEU A 143 16.44 16.86 -7.84
N ARG A 144 15.87 18.00 -8.20
CA ARG A 144 15.33 18.23 -9.55
C ARG A 144 16.40 18.15 -10.63
N ARG A 145 17.60 18.69 -10.38
CA ARG A 145 18.70 18.69 -11.34
C ARG A 145 19.31 17.29 -11.51
N GLU A 146 19.49 16.55 -10.40
CA GLU A 146 20.16 15.25 -10.38
C GLU A 146 19.18 14.08 -10.67
N GLY A 147 17.89 14.29 -10.50
CA GLY A 147 16.84 13.30 -10.74
C GLY A 147 16.72 12.30 -9.59
N GLU A 148 17.82 11.65 -9.24
CA GLU A 148 17.91 10.67 -8.16
C GLU A 148 19.15 10.91 -7.31
N ILE A 149 19.02 10.76 -5.99
CA ILE A 149 20.11 10.94 -5.02
C ILE A 149 20.03 9.83 -3.99
N ALA A 150 21.06 8.97 -3.95
CA ALA A 150 21.20 7.97 -2.89
C ALA A 150 21.47 8.65 -1.54
N THR A 151 20.91 8.11 -0.47
CA THR A 151 21.08 8.62 0.89
C THR A 151 21.88 7.65 1.76
N ASP A 152 22.48 8.16 2.83
CA ASP A 152 23.26 7.35 3.79
C ASP A 152 22.39 6.40 4.63
N PHE A 153 21.07 6.60 4.64
CA PHE A 153 20.11 5.73 5.33
C PHE A 153 19.46 4.67 4.41
N GLY A 154 20.04 4.46 3.21
CA GLY A 154 19.68 3.35 2.32
C GLY A 154 18.47 3.58 1.42
N GLU A 155 17.91 4.80 1.41
CA GLU A 155 16.85 5.19 0.48
C GLU A 155 17.42 6.02 -0.69
N THR A 156 16.73 5.99 -1.82
CA THR A 156 17.03 6.88 -2.95
C THR A 156 15.93 7.93 -3.07
N LEU A 157 16.31 9.19 -2.92
CA LEU A 157 15.42 10.31 -3.21
C LEU A 157 15.23 10.40 -4.72
N SER A 158 13.99 10.52 -5.19
CA SER A 158 13.66 10.63 -6.61
C SER A 158 12.80 11.86 -6.86
N TRP A 159 13.24 12.72 -7.79
CA TRP A 159 12.46 13.86 -8.24
C TRP A 159 11.13 13.43 -8.87
N ARG A 160 11.14 12.36 -9.68
CA ARG A 160 9.95 11.82 -10.29
C ARG A 160 8.92 11.37 -9.25
N TYR A 161 9.40 10.77 -8.16
CA TYR A 161 8.51 10.30 -7.09
C TYR A 161 7.89 11.48 -6.34
N LEU A 162 8.68 12.51 -6.02
CA LEU A 162 8.18 13.74 -5.38
C LEU A 162 7.17 14.47 -6.27
N ALA A 163 7.47 14.64 -7.56
CA ALA A 163 6.56 15.26 -8.52
C ALA A 163 5.24 14.48 -8.61
N TYR A 164 5.31 13.16 -8.70
CA TYR A 164 4.12 12.30 -8.72
C TYR A 164 3.27 12.45 -7.44
N ALA A 165 3.90 12.46 -6.26
CA ALA A 165 3.18 12.62 -5.00
C ALA A 165 2.44 13.97 -4.92
N ARG A 166 3.02 15.05 -5.45
CA ARG A 166 2.41 16.39 -5.53
C ARG A 166 1.24 16.44 -6.52
N GLU A 167 1.39 15.78 -7.66
CA GLU A 167 0.36 15.74 -8.71
C GLU A 167 -0.81 14.82 -8.35
N HIS A 168 -0.59 13.86 -7.43
CA HIS A 168 -1.57 12.86 -7.03
C HIS A 168 -1.75 12.83 -5.51
N PRO A 169 -2.20 13.94 -4.88
CA PRO A 169 -2.50 13.92 -3.46
C PRO A 169 -3.68 12.97 -3.17
N VAL A 170 -3.71 12.38 -1.99
CA VAL A 170 -4.90 11.66 -1.52
C VAL A 170 -5.99 12.70 -1.27
N ALA A 171 -6.81 12.95 -2.29
CA ALA A 171 -7.84 13.99 -2.25
C ALA A 171 -9.14 13.49 -1.62
N GLN A 172 -9.45 12.21 -1.76
CA GLN A 172 -10.67 11.58 -1.31
C GLN A 172 -10.37 10.19 -0.74
N TRP A 173 -10.96 9.89 0.42
CA TRP A 173 -10.95 8.57 1.03
C TRP A 173 -12.18 8.42 1.90
N ASP A 174 -13.19 7.69 1.42
CA ASP A 174 -14.51 7.55 2.04
C ASP A 174 -14.70 6.18 2.70
N VAL A 175 -13.63 5.38 2.79
CA VAL A 175 -13.66 4.04 3.38
C VAL A 175 -13.49 4.13 4.89
N PRO A 176 -14.42 3.61 5.70
CA PRO A 176 -14.24 3.52 7.15
C PRO A 176 -12.92 2.83 7.48
N THR A 177 -12.02 3.54 8.18
CA THR A 177 -10.62 3.11 8.32
C THR A 177 -10.18 3.05 9.76
N GLU A 178 -9.65 1.91 10.17
CA GLU A 178 -8.90 1.76 11.41
C GLU A 178 -7.40 1.84 11.13
N ILE A 179 -6.64 2.53 12.00
CA ILE A 179 -5.19 2.66 11.88
C ILE A 179 -4.51 2.06 13.09
N LEU A 180 -3.70 1.02 12.87
CA LEU A 180 -2.75 0.54 13.85
C LEU A 180 -1.45 1.35 13.71
N TYR A 181 -1.28 2.31 14.60
CA TYR A 181 -0.14 3.21 14.60
C TYR A 181 0.91 2.76 15.61
N ALA A 182 2.15 2.62 15.16
CA ALA A 182 3.29 2.36 16.03
C ALA A 182 3.77 3.67 16.65
N GLY A 183 3.72 3.80 17.99
CA GLY A 183 4.08 5.03 18.70
C GLY A 183 5.54 5.50 18.48
N GLY A 184 6.42 4.61 18.02
CA GLY A 184 7.80 4.91 17.64
C GLY A 184 8.03 5.02 16.13
N ASP A 185 6.97 5.14 15.32
CA ASP A 185 7.09 5.30 13.87
C ASP A 185 7.72 6.66 13.56
N ASN A 186 8.90 6.62 12.91
CA ASN A 186 9.67 7.80 12.53
C ASN A 186 9.42 8.24 11.07
N LEU A 187 8.65 7.46 10.30
CA LEU A 187 8.31 7.79 8.91
C LEU A 187 6.96 8.51 8.82
N THR A 188 5.99 8.08 9.65
CA THR A 188 4.69 8.75 9.76
C THR A 188 4.49 9.22 11.18
N GLY A 189 4.67 10.52 11.43
CA GLY A 189 4.48 11.12 12.74
C GLY A 189 3.01 11.11 13.17
N ARG A 190 2.74 11.10 14.47
CA ARG A 190 1.40 11.14 15.06
C ARG A 190 0.53 12.27 14.48
N GLU A 191 1.13 13.44 14.25
CA GLU A 191 0.43 14.59 13.65
C GLU A 191 -0.17 14.26 12.28
N THR A 192 0.56 13.52 11.43
CA THR A 192 0.08 13.10 10.10
C THR A 192 -1.12 12.15 10.23
N VAL A 193 -1.09 11.24 11.21
CA VAL A 193 -2.22 10.36 11.51
C VAL A 193 -3.44 11.16 11.96
N ASP A 194 -3.25 12.12 12.88
CA ASP A 194 -4.33 12.96 13.40
C ASP A 194 -4.93 13.88 12.31
N VAL A 195 -4.11 14.38 11.37
CA VAL A 195 -4.59 15.14 10.20
C VAL A 195 -5.44 14.26 9.29
N PHE A 196 -4.96 13.06 9.00
CA PHE A 196 -5.70 12.09 8.19
C PHE A 196 -7.05 11.74 8.83
N ALA A 197 -7.07 11.41 10.12
CA ALA A 197 -8.29 11.07 10.84
C ALA A 197 -9.30 12.25 10.87
N ARG A 198 -8.84 13.49 11.04
CA ARG A 198 -9.74 14.66 10.96
C ARG A 198 -10.30 14.91 9.57
N ARG A 199 -9.57 14.52 8.52
CA ARG A 199 -9.98 14.78 7.14
C ARG A 199 -10.91 13.72 6.59
N PHE A 200 -10.73 12.47 6.99
CA PHE A 200 -11.36 11.31 6.36
C PHE A 200 -12.08 10.37 7.35
N GLY A 201 -11.91 10.57 8.68
CA GLY A 201 -12.43 9.69 9.74
C GLY A 201 -13.83 10.02 10.24
#